data_d54925149b8958bfbff872929770442c
#
_entry.id   d54925149b8958bfbff872929770442c
#
_cell.length_a   1.000
_cell.length_b   1.000
_cell.length_c   1.000
_cell.angle_alpha   90.00
_cell.angle_beta   90.00
_cell.angle_gamma   90.00
#
_symmetry.space_group_name_H-M   'P 1'
#
loop_
_entity.id
_entity.type
_entity.pdbx_description
1 polymer ?
#
loop_
_entity_poly.entity_id
_entity_poly.type
_entity_poly.pdbx_seq_one_letter_code
_entity_poly.pdbx_strand_id
1 'polypeptide(L)'
;MPKIKICGLFREEDIDIVNQALPDFVGFVFAESKRRVTPQWAREQCLRLDKRIKTVGVFVGSHEHFDFLDYVQIYADGECRIFGCGEEYAVFDGPSPGSGVAFDWSAIPCSDKPWFLAGGINLDNIGEAVSTGAYCIDVSSGAETDGVKDATKVLDLVNEVRTLCVS
;
A
#
# COMPACT_ATOMS: atom_id res chain seq x y z
N MET A 1 -2.15 5.84 15.80
CA MET A 1 -2.91 6.26 14.59
C MET A 1 -2.45 5.38 13.45
N PRO A 2 -3.31 4.55 12.86
CA PRO A 2 -2.94 3.73 11.72
C PRO A 2 -2.50 4.62 10.54
N LYS A 3 -1.59 4.08 9.76
CA LYS A 3 -1.09 4.66 8.53
C LYS A 3 -1.92 4.16 7.36
N ILE A 4 -1.78 4.80 6.20
CA ILE A 4 -2.38 4.31 4.96
C ILE A 4 -1.35 4.25 3.84
N LYS A 5 -1.38 3.16 3.06
CA LYS A 5 -0.60 2.97 1.85
C LYS A 5 -1.53 2.86 0.66
N ILE A 6 -1.23 3.57 -0.43
CA ILE A 6 -1.87 3.42 -1.73
C ILE A 6 -0.90 2.71 -2.66
N CYS A 7 -1.22 1.48 -3.03
CA CYS A 7 -0.33 0.59 -3.77
C CYS A 7 -0.68 0.50 -5.25
N GLY A 8 0.37 0.38 -6.10
CA GLY A 8 0.22 0.14 -7.52
C GLY A 8 -0.03 1.41 -8.33
N LEU A 9 0.77 2.44 -8.10
CA LEU A 9 0.77 3.63 -8.95
C LEU A 9 1.48 3.33 -10.26
N PHE A 10 0.87 3.65 -11.40
CA PHE A 10 1.44 3.37 -12.72
C PHE A 10 1.16 4.43 -13.79
N ARG A 11 0.48 5.53 -13.43
CA ARG A 11 0.21 6.68 -14.30
C ARG A 11 0.72 7.96 -13.64
N GLU A 12 0.98 8.98 -14.43
CA GLU A 12 1.36 10.30 -13.91
C GLU A 12 0.24 10.93 -13.08
N GLU A 13 -1.02 10.72 -13.50
CA GLU A 13 -2.21 11.19 -12.77
C GLU A 13 -2.30 10.56 -11.37
N ASP A 14 -1.82 9.33 -11.19
CA ASP A 14 -1.80 8.68 -9.88
C ASP A 14 -0.90 9.44 -8.90
N ILE A 15 0.20 10.03 -9.40
CA ILE A 15 1.12 10.86 -8.61
C ILE A 15 0.44 12.16 -8.16
N ASP A 16 -0.30 12.80 -9.06
CA ASP A 16 -1.04 14.01 -8.73
C ASP A 16 -2.14 13.73 -7.68
N ILE A 17 -2.84 12.60 -7.82
CA ILE A 17 -3.86 12.13 -6.86
C ILE A 17 -3.26 11.94 -5.47
N VAL A 18 -2.16 11.21 -5.35
CA VAL A 18 -1.56 10.93 -4.03
C VAL A 18 -0.90 12.16 -3.43
N ASN A 19 -0.40 13.09 -4.23
CA ASN A 19 0.11 14.37 -3.74
C ASN A 19 -1.00 15.26 -3.15
N GLN A 20 -2.24 15.13 -3.62
CA GLN A 20 -3.40 15.82 -3.04
C GLN A 20 -3.89 15.12 -1.77
N ALA A 21 -3.97 13.80 -1.78
CA ALA A 21 -4.49 13.00 -0.67
C ALA A 21 -3.48 12.83 0.48
N LEU A 22 -2.18 12.84 0.18
CA LEU A 22 -1.06 12.68 1.12
C LEU A 22 -1.15 11.39 1.96
N PRO A 23 -1.25 10.19 1.37
CA PRO A 23 -1.10 8.96 2.12
C PRO A 23 0.30 8.88 2.77
N ASP A 24 0.47 8.02 3.76
CA ASP A 24 1.77 7.86 4.42
C ASP A 24 2.78 7.11 3.52
N PHE A 25 2.27 6.14 2.73
CA PHE A 25 3.07 5.32 1.82
C PHE A 25 2.42 5.23 0.44
N VAL A 26 3.25 5.05 -0.58
CA VAL A 26 2.82 4.65 -1.92
C VAL A 26 3.63 3.46 -2.42
N GLY A 27 3.02 2.61 -3.25
CA GLY A 27 3.67 1.42 -3.81
C GLY A 27 3.86 1.50 -5.32
N PHE A 28 5.07 1.14 -5.78
CA PHE A 28 5.40 0.88 -7.19
C PHE A 28 5.65 -0.61 -7.38
N VAL A 29 4.94 -1.25 -8.31
CA VAL A 29 5.04 -2.69 -8.55
C VAL A 29 6.06 -2.98 -9.64
N PHE A 30 7.08 -3.76 -9.32
CA PHE A 30 8.12 -4.22 -10.25
C PHE A 30 7.93 -5.69 -10.66
N ALA A 31 7.08 -6.41 -9.94
CA ALA A 31 6.66 -7.77 -10.30
C ALA A 31 5.67 -7.77 -11.46
N GLU A 32 5.43 -8.94 -12.06
CA GLU A 32 4.45 -9.09 -13.12
C GLU A 32 3.04 -8.76 -12.61
N SER A 33 2.44 -7.73 -13.21
CA SER A 33 1.15 -7.17 -12.80
C SER A 33 0.66 -6.19 -13.87
N LYS A 34 -0.65 -5.98 -13.94
CA LYS A 34 -1.24 -4.89 -14.74
C LYS A 34 -0.80 -3.50 -14.26
N ARG A 35 -0.24 -3.40 -13.05
CA ARG A 35 0.28 -2.15 -12.46
C ARG A 35 1.79 -2.06 -12.49
N ARG A 36 2.45 -2.97 -13.23
CA ARG A 36 3.90 -2.99 -13.32
C ARG A 36 4.44 -1.71 -13.94
N VAL A 37 5.51 -1.18 -13.34
CA VAL A 37 6.25 -0.03 -13.84
C VAL A 37 7.73 -0.37 -14.04
N THR A 38 8.42 0.43 -14.85
CA THR A 38 9.88 0.33 -15.00
C THR A 38 10.58 1.09 -13.87
N PRO A 39 11.79 0.66 -13.47
CA PRO A 39 12.58 1.39 -12.49
C PRO A 39 12.85 2.85 -12.89
N GLN A 40 13.09 3.11 -14.17
CA GLN A 40 13.31 4.46 -14.67
C GLN A 40 12.09 5.35 -14.46
N TRP A 41 10.90 4.87 -14.87
CA TRP A 41 9.64 5.62 -14.67
C TRP A 41 9.38 5.89 -13.18
N ALA A 42 9.52 4.87 -12.33
CA ALA A 42 9.32 5.01 -10.89
C ALA A 42 10.28 6.03 -10.27
N ARG A 43 11.56 6.03 -10.66
CA ARG A 43 12.54 7.03 -10.23
C ARG A 43 12.11 8.45 -10.60
N GLU A 44 11.65 8.67 -11.83
CA GLU A 44 11.17 9.98 -12.29
C GLU A 44 9.96 10.43 -11.49
N GLN A 45 9.01 9.52 -11.20
CA GLN A 45 7.82 9.85 -10.42
C GLN A 45 8.14 10.12 -8.92
N CYS A 46 9.10 9.42 -8.34
CA CYS A 46 9.55 9.68 -6.97
C CYS A 46 10.05 11.14 -6.78
N LEU A 47 10.62 11.75 -7.82
CA LEU A 47 11.04 13.15 -7.78
C LEU A 47 9.85 14.13 -7.74
N ARG A 48 8.66 13.71 -8.21
CA ARG A 48 7.43 14.51 -8.21
C ARG A 48 6.58 14.32 -6.95
N LEU A 49 6.83 13.25 -6.17
CA LEU A 49 6.10 12.98 -4.94
C LEU A 49 6.40 14.01 -3.86
N ASP A 50 5.38 14.34 -3.08
CA ASP A 50 5.54 15.09 -1.84
C ASP A 50 6.48 14.31 -0.89
N LYS A 51 7.45 15.00 -0.31
CA LYS A 51 8.52 14.40 0.51
C LYS A 51 8.02 13.75 1.81
N ARG A 52 6.78 14.00 2.20
CA ARG A 52 6.12 13.36 3.34
C ARG A 52 5.67 11.93 3.04
N ILE A 53 5.48 11.60 1.75
CA ILE A 53 5.04 10.29 1.28
C ILE A 53 6.25 9.37 1.18
N LYS A 54 6.19 8.19 1.82
CA LYS A 54 7.22 7.16 1.74
C LYS A 54 6.99 6.23 0.56
N THR A 55 8.05 5.86 -0.11
CA THR A 55 8.02 5.02 -1.32
C THR A 55 8.33 3.57 -1.00
N VAL A 56 7.54 2.65 -1.54
CA VAL A 56 7.68 1.21 -1.38
C VAL A 56 7.77 0.55 -2.75
N GLY A 57 8.85 -0.18 -3.02
CA GLY A 57 8.95 -1.03 -4.20
C GLY A 57 8.42 -2.43 -3.91
N VAL A 58 7.52 -2.95 -4.76
CA VAL A 58 6.88 -4.25 -4.57
C VAL A 58 7.46 -5.28 -5.54
N PHE A 59 7.94 -6.40 -4.99
CA PHE A 59 8.65 -7.48 -5.68
C PHE A 59 8.07 -8.84 -5.32
N VAL A 60 8.35 -9.85 -6.16
CA VAL A 60 8.03 -11.25 -5.91
C VAL A 60 9.28 -12.11 -6.13
N GLY A 61 9.56 -12.99 -5.18
CA GLY A 61 10.69 -13.94 -5.19
C GLY A 61 12.02 -13.29 -4.82
N SER A 62 12.45 -12.29 -5.56
CA SER A 62 13.68 -11.53 -5.30
C SER A 62 13.46 -10.04 -5.52
N HIS A 63 14.33 -9.21 -5.00
CA HIS A 63 14.26 -7.77 -5.19
C HIS A 63 15.59 -7.20 -5.67
N GLU A 64 15.49 -6.07 -6.34
CA GLU A 64 16.63 -5.22 -6.66
C GLU A 64 16.68 -4.05 -5.67
N HIS A 65 17.89 -3.57 -5.40
CA HIS A 65 18.07 -2.38 -4.58
C HIS A 65 17.98 -1.12 -5.46
N PHE A 66 17.04 -0.24 -5.14
CA PHE A 66 16.91 1.08 -5.77
C PHE A 66 17.05 2.18 -4.72
N ASP A 67 18.01 3.08 -4.93
CA ASP A 67 18.36 4.19 -4.03
C ASP A 67 17.27 5.27 -3.90
N PHE A 68 16.27 5.25 -4.79
CA PHE A 68 15.12 6.15 -4.78
C PHE A 68 13.90 5.62 -4.00
N LEU A 69 13.98 4.41 -3.45
CA LEU A 69 12.92 3.82 -2.63
C LEU A 69 13.29 3.88 -1.14
N ASP A 70 12.32 4.23 -0.30
CA ASP A 70 12.47 4.18 1.16
C ASP A 70 12.37 2.73 1.68
N TYR A 71 11.47 1.92 1.09
CA TYR A 71 11.15 0.55 1.52
C TYR A 71 11.06 -0.42 0.35
N VAL A 72 11.26 -1.69 0.66
CA VAL A 72 11.03 -2.84 -0.22
C VAL A 72 9.94 -3.72 0.39
N GLN A 73 8.94 -4.07 -0.40
CA GLN A 73 7.95 -5.10 -0.09
C GLN A 73 8.24 -6.32 -0.95
N ILE A 74 8.38 -7.48 -0.32
CA ILE A 74 8.67 -8.72 -1.02
C ILE A 74 7.70 -9.82 -0.63
N TYR A 75 7.17 -10.50 -1.65
CA TYR A 75 6.41 -11.75 -1.54
C TYR A 75 7.34 -12.90 -1.86
N ALA A 76 7.72 -13.70 -0.86
CA ALA A 76 8.59 -14.86 -1.03
C ALA A 76 8.24 -15.94 0.01
N ASP A 77 8.35 -17.21 -0.36
CA ASP A 77 8.16 -18.37 0.53
C ASP A 77 6.83 -18.38 1.29
N GLY A 78 5.77 -17.87 0.67
CA GLY A 78 4.42 -17.78 1.27
C GLY A 78 4.24 -16.65 2.27
N GLU A 79 5.23 -15.77 2.44
CA GLU A 79 5.18 -14.61 3.32
C GLU A 79 5.30 -13.32 2.53
N CYS A 80 4.78 -12.24 3.11
CA CYS A 80 4.98 -10.89 2.61
C CYS A 80 5.56 -10.01 3.72
N ARG A 81 6.60 -9.27 3.39
CA ARG A 81 7.30 -8.37 4.33
C ARG A 81 7.63 -7.05 3.66
N ILE A 82 7.65 -5.99 4.47
CA ILE A 82 8.16 -4.67 4.09
C ILE A 82 9.37 -4.37 4.98
N PHE A 83 10.47 -3.93 4.39
CA PHE A 83 11.66 -3.52 5.13
C PHE A 83 12.34 -2.30 4.48
N GLY A 84 12.95 -1.48 5.31
CA GLY A 84 13.66 -0.27 4.90
C GLY A 84 13.81 0.69 6.07
N CYS A 85 14.69 1.67 5.96
CA CYS A 85 14.93 2.69 6.99
C CYS A 85 15.21 2.14 8.39
N GLY A 86 15.75 0.90 8.49
CA GLY A 86 15.98 0.21 9.77
C GLY A 86 14.75 -0.43 10.40
N GLU A 87 13.65 -0.51 9.69
CA GLU A 87 12.37 -1.08 10.13
C GLU A 87 12.00 -2.32 9.30
N GLU A 88 11.23 -3.22 9.89
CA GLU A 88 10.67 -4.39 9.22
C GLU A 88 9.24 -4.63 9.71
N TYR A 89 8.34 -4.91 8.76
CA TYR A 89 6.92 -5.15 8.99
C TYR A 89 6.46 -6.44 8.31
N ALA A 90 5.65 -7.23 8.98
CA ALA A 90 4.86 -8.27 8.33
C ALA A 90 3.72 -7.62 7.51
N VAL A 91 3.34 -8.25 6.42
CA VAL A 91 2.15 -7.87 5.65
C VAL A 91 1.19 -9.05 5.65
N PHE A 92 0.00 -8.85 6.20
CA PHE A 92 -1.08 -9.82 6.10
C PHE A 92 -1.96 -9.44 4.91
N ASP A 93 -1.94 -10.29 3.90
CA ASP A 93 -2.70 -10.14 2.65
C ASP A 93 -3.57 -11.37 2.43
N GLY A 94 -4.64 -11.23 1.68
CA GLY A 94 -5.50 -12.36 1.33
C GLY A 94 -4.76 -13.44 0.53
N PRO A 95 -5.37 -14.62 0.39
CA PRO A 95 -4.75 -15.77 -0.28
C PRO A 95 -4.44 -15.53 -1.76
N SER A 96 -4.98 -14.45 -2.32
CA SER A 96 -4.73 -14.02 -3.70
C SER A 96 -4.37 -12.54 -3.73
N PRO A 97 -3.11 -12.16 -3.49
CA PRO A 97 -2.66 -10.78 -3.49
C PRO A 97 -3.08 -10.02 -4.75
N GLY A 98 -3.63 -8.82 -4.58
CA GLY A 98 -4.11 -7.98 -5.67
C GLY A 98 -5.46 -8.38 -6.29
N SER A 99 -6.11 -9.44 -5.83
CA SER A 99 -7.42 -9.90 -6.33
C SER A 99 -8.58 -8.98 -5.96
N GLY A 100 -8.43 -8.15 -4.93
CA GLY A 100 -9.49 -7.31 -4.38
C GLY A 100 -10.51 -8.06 -3.54
N VAL A 101 -10.22 -9.31 -3.16
CA VAL A 101 -11.08 -10.14 -2.30
C VAL A 101 -10.59 -10.04 -0.85
N ALA A 102 -11.46 -9.58 0.07
CA ALA A 102 -11.18 -9.58 1.49
C ALA A 102 -11.15 -11.02 2.03
N PHE A 103 -10.31 -11.25 3.03
CA PHE A 103 -10.25 -12.50 3.78
C PHE A 103 -10.73 -12.28 5.23
N ASP A 104 -10.85 -13.35 6.00
CA ASP A 104 -11.26 -13.25 7.41
C ASP A 104 -10.11 -12.65 8.25
N TRP A 105 -10.21 -11.37 8.57
CA TRP A 105 -9.21 -10.66 9.36
C TRP A 105 -9.15 -11.10 10.82
N SER A 106 -10.19 -11.78 11.31
CA SER A 106 -10.19 -12.35 12.68
C SER A 106 -9.18 -13.50 12.83
N ALA A 107 -8.75 -14.08 11.71
CA ALA A 107 -7.74 -15.14 11.67
C ALA A 107 -6.30 -14.61 11.71
N ILE A 108 -6.09 -13.30 11.70
CA ILE A 108 -4.73 -12.72 11.77
C ILE A 108 -4.15 -12.99 13.16
N PRO A 109 -2.94 -13.58 13.24
CA PRO A 109 -2.30 -13.83 14.52
C PRO A 109 -2.03 -12.52 15.28
N CYS A 110 -2.21 -12.53 16.60
CA CYS A 110 -1.76 -11.43 17.43
C CYS A 110 -0.25 -11.20 17.21
N SER A 111 0.12 -9.97 16.92
CA SER A 111 1.53 -9.57 16.70
C SER A 111 1.88 -8.44 17.66
N ASP A 112 2.98 -8.61 18.39
CA ASP A 112 3.56 -7.53 19.22
C ASP A 112 4.34 -6.51 18.38
N LYS A 113 4.59 -6.82 17.11
CA LYS A 113 5.28 -5.95 16.16
C LYS A 113 4.29 -5.25 15.24
N PRO A 114 4.58 -4.03 14.80
CA PRO A 114 3.73 -3.34 13.83
C PRO A 114 3.67 -4.12 12.51
N TRP A 115 2.49 -4.12 11.88
CA TRP A 115 2.21 -4.89 10.67
C TRP A 115 1.25 -4.15 9.73
N PHE A 116 1.27 -4.53 8.45
CA PHE A 116 0.41 -3.99 7.42
C PHE A 116 -0.74 -4.95 7.14
N LEU A 117 -1.95 -4.42 6.96
CA LEU A 117 -3.11 -5.15 6.47
C LEU A 117 -3.34 -4.81 5.00
N ALA A 118 -3.37 -5.82 4.16
CA ALA A 118 -3.69 -5.73 2.74
C ALA A 118 -4.81 -6.71 2.36
N GLY A 119 -5.27 -6.65 1.12
CA GLY A 119 -6.22 -7.60 0.54
C GLY A 119 -7.69 -7.20 0.67
N GLY A 120 -8.27 -6.77 -0.44
CA GLY A 120 -9.70 -6.49 -0.58
C GLY A 120 -10.24 -5.28 0.20
N ILE A 121 -9.37 -4.40 0.66
CA ILE A 121 -9.76 -3.22 1.44
C ILE A 121 -10.29 -2.14 0.49
N ASN A 122 -11.41 -1.54 0.86
CA ASN A 122 -12.11 -0.48 0.15
C ASN A 122 -12.92 0.40 1.13
N LEU A 123 -13.65 1.38 0.63
CA LEU A 123 -14.45 2.30 1.46
C LEU A 123 -15.53 1.60 2.30
N ASP A 124 -16.07 0.45 1.85
CA ASP A 124 -17.15 -0.23 2.57
C ASP A 124 -16.64 -0.96 3.82
N ASN A 125 -15.36 -1.37 3.84
CA ASN A 125 -14.77 -2.17 4.91
C ASN A 125 -13.57 -1.50 5.62
N ILE A 126 -13.21 -0.28 5.24
CA ILE A 126 -12.04 0.43 5.81
C ILE A 126 -12.15 0.60 7.33
N GLY A 127 -13.35 0.83 7.87
CA GLY A 127 -13.58 0.94 9.31
C GLY A 127 -13.26 -0.34 10.06
N GLU A 128 -13.65 -1.48 9.51
CA GLU A 128 -13.31 -2.79 10.06
C GLU A 128 -11.80 -3.05 9.96
N ALA A 129 -11.18 -2.71 8.81
CA ALA A 129 -9.74 -2.82 8.62
C ALA A 129 -8.95 -2.02 9.67
N VAL A 130 -9.34 -0.79 9.95
CA VAL A 130 -8.74 0.05 11.00
C VAL A 130 -8.90 -0.57 12.39
N SER A 131 -10.05 -1.19 12.65
CA SER A 131 -10.36 -1.81 13.95
C SER A 131 -9.52 -3.06 14.26
N THR A 132 -8.82 -3.63 13.26
CA THR A 132 -7.91 -4.78 13.47
C THR A 132 -6.66 -4.42 14.29
N GLY A 133 -6.34 -3.13 14.43
CA GLY A 133 -5.11 -2.68 15.09
C GLY A 133 -3.87 -2.72 14.22
N ALA A 134 -4.01 -2.89 12.90
CA ALA A 134 -2.90 -2.81 11.96
C ALA A 134 -2.17 -1.45 12.06
N TYR A 135 -0.85 -1.47 11.93
CA TYR A 135 -0.05 -0.25 11.86
C TYR A 135 -0.35 0.54 10.59
N CYS A 136 -0.54 -0.15 9.46
CA CYS A 136 -0.82 0.47 8.18
C CYS A 136 -1.88 -0.33 7.41
N ILE A 137 -2.82 0.38 6.82
CA ILE A 137 -3.83 -0.17 5.92
C ILE A 137 -3.33 0.01 4.48
N ASP A 138 -3.14 -1.09 3.75
CA ASP A 138 -2.61 -1.11 2.38
C ASP A 138 -3.73 -1.34 1.37
N VAL A 139 -4.04 -0.35 0.56
CA VAL A 139 -5.14 -0.37 -0.41
C VAL A 139 -4.58 -0.31 -1.83
N SER A 140 -5.04 -1.23 -2.67
CA SER A 140 -4.72 -1.24 -4.10
C SER A 140 -5.98 -1.08 -4.96
N SER A 141 -6.67 -2.18 -5.29
CA SER A 141 -7.85 -2.16 -6.15
C SER A 141 -9.04 -1.38 -5.57
N GLY A 142 -9.18 -1.35 -4.25
CA GLY A 142 -10.24 -0.57 -3.57
C GLY A 142 -10.13 0.93 -3.77
N ALA A 143 -8.99 1.43 -4.20
CA ALA A 143 -8.75 2.82 -4.57
C ALA A 143 -8.93 3.09 -6.09
N GLU A 144 -9.45 2.12 -6.84
CA GLU A 144 -9.55 2.17 -8.29
C GLU A 144 -11.00 2.21 -8.78
N THR A 145 -11.18 2.82 -9.96
CA THR A 145 -12.35 2.68 -10.83
C THR A 145 -11.85 2.30 -12.21
N ASP A 146 -12.43 1.27 -12.82
CA ASP A 146 -12.02 0.74 -14.13
C ASP A 146 -10.51 0.40 -14.22
N GLY A 147 -9.93 -0.06 -13.11
CA GLY A 147 -8.53 -0.51 -13.04
C GLY A 147 -7.49 0.59 -12.90
N VAL A 148 -7.91 1.85 -12.68
CA VAL A 148 -7.02 3.00 -12.47
C VAL A 148 -7.37 3.73 -11.18
N LYS A 149 -6.40 4.38 -10.53
CA LYS A 149 -6.64 5.14 -9.30
C LYS A 149 -7.69 6.21 -9.52
N ASP A 150 -8.69 6.22 -8.64
CA ASP A 150 -9.78 7.19 -8.62
C ASP A 150 -9.49 8.24 -7.55
N ALA A 151 -9.44 9.51 -7.96
CA ALA A 151 -9.06 10.61 -7.06
C ALA A 151 -9.99 10.73 -5.85
N THR A 152 -11.30 10.57 -6.05
CA THR A 152 -12.28 10.64 -4.96
C THR A 152 -12.08 9.47 -3.98
N LYS A 153 -11.96 8.24 -4.48
CA LYS A 153 -11.75 7.06 -3.63
C LYS A 153 -10.45 7.15 -2.83
N VAL A 154 -9.35 7.57 -3.46
CA VAL A 154 -8.06 7.74 -2.77
C VAL A 154 -8.18 8.78 -1.65
N LEU A 155 -8.78 9.93 -1.95
CA LEU A 155 -8.98 11.00 -0.97
C LEU A 155 -9.87 10.55 0.20
N ASP A 156 -10.99 9.90 -0.10
CA ASP A 156 -11.93 9.41 0.91
C ASP A 156 -11.31 8.34 1.80
N LEU A 157 -10.56 7.38 1.23
CA LEU A 157 -9.84 6.35 1.99
C LEU A 157 -8.82 6.96 2.95
N VAL A 158 -8.03 7.93 2.49
CA VAL A 158 -7.05 8.62 3.34
C VAL A 158 -7.73 9.39 4.47
N ASN A 159 -8.82 10.10 4.17
CA ASN A 159 -9.57 10.86 5.16
C ASN A 159 -10.25 9.95 6.19
N GLU A 160 -10.84 8.84 5.74
CA GLU A 160 -11.53 7.88 6.60
C GLU A 160 -10.56 7.26 7.63
N VAL A 161 -9.39 6.79 7.19
CA VAL A 161 -8.35 6.27 8.11
C VAL A 161 -7.96 7.32 9.15
N ARG A 162 -7.84 8.57 8.78
CA ARG A 162 -7.49 9.65 9.69
C ARG A 162 -8.59 10.00 10.68
N THR A 163 -9.83 10.02 10.22
CA THR A 163 -11.01 10.37 11.02
C THR A 163 -11.31 9.30 12.08
N LEU A 164 -11.24 8.03 11.71
CA LEU A 164 -11.46 6.89 12.62
C LEU A 164 -10.44 6.80 13.75
N CYS A 165 -9.34 7.53 13.66
CA CYS A 165 -8.31 7.57 14.70
C CYS A 165 -8.55 8.62 15.78
N VAL A 166 -9.51 9.52 15.58
CA VAL A 166 -9.79 10.64 16.51
C VAL A 166 -10.98 10.34 17.41
N SER A 167 -11.69 9.23 17.14
CA SER A 167 -12.81 8.75 17.93
C SER A 167 -12.39 7.67 18.92
#